data_d4031013d2ff71d6dadd8d13d6012785
#
_entry.id   d4031013d2ff71d6dadd8d13d6012785
#
_cell.length_a   1.000
_cell.length_b   1.000
_cell.length_c   1.000
_cell.angle_alpha   90.00
_cell.angle_beta   90.00
_cell.angle_gamma   90.00
#
_symmetry.space_group_name_H-M   'P 1'
#
loop_
_entity.id
_entity.type
_entity.pdbx_description
1 polymer ?
#
loop_
_entity_poly.entity_id
_entity_poly.type
_entity_poly.pdbx_seq_one_letter_code
_entity_poly.pdbx_strand_id
1 'polypeptide(L)'
;MRLSRDKVNVLARAVADVLKEMDEVEFIEDPNTIRQETRKILEDLFNQEAKIDLAARAKIDTQKRTILEGSQEWDILYRKYYNEEVKKLGV
;
A
#
# COMPACT_ATOMS: atom_id res chain seq x y z
N MET A 1 -0.81 1.28 -6.59
CA MET A 1 0.36 2.11 -6.92
C MET A 1 1.60 1.50 -6.31
N ARG A 2 2.65 1.35 -7.09
CA ARG A 2 3.93 0.84 -6.59
C ARG A 2 4.96 1.95 -6.68
N LEU A 3 5.71 2.11 -5.59
CA LEU A 3 6.79 3.07 -5.54
C LEU A 3 8.13 2.35 -5.69
N SER A 4 9.10 3.01 -6.30
CA SER A 4 10.46 2.49 -6.35
C SER A 4 11.06 2.46 -4.95
N ARG A 5 12.09 1.64 -4.76
CA ARG A 5 12.82 1.56 -3.50
C ARG A 5 13.36 2.92 -3.07
N ASP A 6 13.86 3.70 -4.01
CA ASP A 6 14.38 5.04 -3.73
C ASP A 6 13.28 5.97 -3.23
N LYS A 7 12.10 5.92 -3.82
CA LYS A 7 10.96 6.74 -3.37
C LYS A 7 10.49 6.31 -1.98
N VAL A 8 10.47 5.02 -1.68
CA VAL A 8 10.14 4.51 -0.35
C VAL A 8 11.15 5.03 0.68
N ASN A 9 12.44 5.03 0.34
CA ASN A 9 13.48 5.55 1.23
C ASN A 9 13.31 7.05 1.49
N VAL A 10 12.96 7.83 0.45
CA VAL A 10 12.69 9.27 0.58
C VAL A 10 11.49 9.51 1.49
N LEU A 11 10.40 8.75 1.30
CA LEU A 11 9.22 8.85 2.15
C LEU A 11 9.53 8.48 3.60
N ALA A 12 10.29 7.42 3.82
CA ALA A 12 10.67 6.99 5.17
C ALA A 12 11.47 8.07 5.89
N ARG A 13 12.39 8.72 5.17
CA ARG A 13 13.16 9.84 5.72
C ARG A 13 12.27 11.02 6.06
N ALA A 14 11.34 11.37 5.16
CA ALA A 14 10.42 12.49 5.38
C ALA A 14 9.55 12.24 6.61
N VAL A 15 9.01 11.04 6.77
CA VAL A 15 8.21 10.66 7.94
C VAL A 15 9.04 10.74 9.21
N ALA A 16 10.26 10.18 9.21
CA ALA A 16 11.14 10.21 10.36
C ALA A 16 11.52 11.65 10.76
N ASP A 17 11.78 12.51 9.78
CA ASP A 17 12.11 13.92 10.02
C ASP A 17 10.92 14.67 10.63
N VAL A 18 9.71 14.44 10.14
CA VAL A 18 8.49 15.06 10.70
C VAL A 18 8.29 14.59 12.15
N LEU A 19 8.44 13.30 12.43
CA LEU A 19 8.31 12.76 13.78
C LEU A 19 9.33 13.38 14.74
N LYS A 20 10.56 13.59 14.26
CA LYS A 20 11.62 14.20 15.06
C LYS A 20 11.31 15.64 15.44
N GLU A 21 10.59 16.37 14.59
CA GLU A 21 10.22 17.77 14.81
C GLU A 21 8.96 17.93 15.68
N MET A 22 8.20 16.85 15.88
CA MET A 22 6.97 16.90 16.69
C MET A 22 7.30 16.88 18.18
N ASP A 23 6.81 17.88 18.91
CA ASP A 23 7.03 17.99 20.36
C ASP A 23 6.40 16.82 21.15
N GLU A 24 5.32 16.23 20.62
CA GLU A 24 4.61 15.12 21.24
C GLU A 24 5.32 13.77 21.09
N VAL A 25 6.39 13.72 20.28
CA VAL A 25 7.09 12.48 19.96
C VAL A 25 8.49 12.52 20.54
N GLU A 26 8.85 11.47 21.28
CA GLU A 26 10.19 11.28 21.78
C GLU A 26 10.77 9.99 21.20
N PHE A 27 11.96 10.06 20.60
CA PHE A 27 12.63 8.88 20.07
C PHE A 27 13.37 8.16 21.19
N ILE A 28 12.95 6.92 21.44
CA ILE A 28 13.66 6.01 22.35
C ILE A 28 14.84 5.37 21.63
N GLU A 29 14.66 5.09 20.34
CA GLU A 29 15.67 4.49 19.48
C GLU A 29 16.43 5.54 18.70
N ASP A 30 17.59 5.14 18.17
CA ASP A 30 18.40 5.94 17.25
C ASP A 30 17.55 6.41 16.06
N PRO A 31 17.67 7.68 15.61
CA PRO A 31 16.92 8.18 14.44
C PRO A 31 17.10 7.33 13.18
N ASN A 32 18.27 6.73 12.97
CA ASN A 32 18.50 5.86 11.82
C ASN A 32 17.68 4.58 11.94
N THR A 33 17.56 4.01 13.13
CA THR A 33 16.72 2.84 13.40
C THR A 33 15.25 3.15 13.13
N ILE A 34 14.77 4.31 13.58
CA ILE A 34 13.40 4.78 13.32
C ILE A 34 13.14 4.88 11.83
N ARG A 35 14.07 5.43 11.07
CA ARG A 35 13.95 5.55 9.61
C ARG A 35 13.88 4.16 8.94
N GLN A 36 14.72 3.21 9.38
CA GLN A 36 14.74 1.85 8.87
C GLN A 36 13.41 1.12 9.14
N GLU A 37 12.89 1.26 10.36
CA GLU A 37 11.60 0.65 10.71
C GLU A 37 10.45 1.28 9.93
N THR A 38 10.47 2.60 9.71
CA THR A 38 9.48 3.30 8.89
C THR A 38 9.51 2.76 7.46
N ARG A 39 10.70 2.55 6.89
CA ARG A 39 10.85 1.98 5.55
C ARG A 39 10.23 0.59 5.47
N LYS A 40 10.48 -0.26 6.46
CA LYS A 40 9.90 -1.61 6.51
C LYS A 40 8.39 -1.60 6.55
N ILE A 41 7.81 -0.73 7.37
CA ILE A 41 6.36 -0.61 7.48
C ILE A 41 5.76 -0.18 6.13
N LEU A 42 6.36 0.81 5.47
CA LEU A 42 5.90 1.27 4.16
C LEU A 42 6.00 0.16 3.11
N GLU A 43 7.12 -0.58 3.08
CA GLU A 43 7.28 -1.70 2.14
C GLU A 43 6.22 -2.78 2.38
N ASP A 44 5.94 -3.12 3.62
CA ASP A 44 4.92 -4.12 3.96
C ASP A 44 3.54 -3.68 3.51
N LEU A 45 3.19 -2.40 3.70
CA LEU A 45 1.92 -1.85 3.24
C LEU A 45 1.79 -1.90 1.72
N PHE A 46 2.83 -1.55 0.99
CA PHE A 46 2.83 -1.60 -0.48
C PHE A 46 2.75 -3.03 -0.98
N ASN A 47 3.38 -4.00 -0.29
CA ASN A 47 3.29 -5.40 -0.64
C ASN A 47 1.88 -5.94 -0.40
N GLN A 48 1.21 -5.51 0.67
CA GLN A 48 -0.18 -5.86 0.94
C GLN A 48 -1.11 -5.30 -0.16
N GLU A 49 -0.89 -4.05 -0.56
CA GLU A 49 -1.66 -3.44 -1.65
C GLU A 49 -1.47 -4.20 -2.96
N ALA A 50 -0.25 -4.62 -3.29
CA ALA A 50 0.02 -5.41 -4.48
C ALA A 50 -0.73 -6.74 -4.48
N LYS A 51 -0.85 -7.39 -3.33
CA LYS A 51 -1.63 -8.62 -3.19
C LYS A 51 -3.13 -8.38 -3.38
N ILE A 52 -3.65 -7.26 -2.85
CA ILE A 52 -5.04 -6.86 -3.02
C ILE A 52 -5.35 -6.60 -4.50
N ASP A 53 -4.47 -5.89 -5.19
CA ASP A 53 -4.60 -5.63 -6.63
C ASP A 53 -4.67 -6.93 -7.41
N LEU A 54 -3.75 -7.85 -7.16
CA LEU A 54 -3.72 -9.16 -7.84
C LEU A 54 -4.96 -9.99 -7.54
N ALA A 55 -5.45 -9.99 -6.32
CA ALA A 55 -6.65 -10.73 -5.94
C ALA A 55 -7.89 -10.17 -6.63
N ALA A 56 -8.02 -8.84 -6.73
CA ALA A 56 -9.12 -8.20 -7.42
C ALA A 56 -9.11 -8.52 -8.91
N ARG A 57 -7.94 -8.46 -9.56
CA ARG A 57 -7.77 -8.81 -10.97
C ARG A 57 -8.10 -10.28 -11.23
N ALA A 58 -7.65 -11.18 -10.36
CA ALA A 58 -7.93 -12.61 -10.47
C ALA A 58 -9.44 -12.89 -10.43
N LYS A 59 -10.18 -12.21 -9.57
CA LYS A 59 -11.63 -12.36 -9.49
C LYS A 59 -12.34 -11.94 -10.80
N ILE A 60 -11.85 -10.88 -11.43
CA ILE A 60 -12.39 -10.45 -12.73
C ILE A 60 -12.12 -11.51 -13.79
N ASP A 61 -10.93 -12.10 -13.80
CA ASP A 61 -10.53 -13.12 -14.76
C ASP A 61 -11.34 -14.42 -14.60
N THR A 62 -11.95 -14.66 -13.45
CA THR A 62 -12.80 -15.84 -13.25
C THR A 62 -14.21 -15.69 -13.80
N GLN A 63 -14.58 -14.53 -14.34
CA GLN A 63 -15.89 -14.31 -14.93
C GLN A 63 -16.08 -15.19 -16.16
N LYS A 64 -17.33 -15.61 -16.43
CA LYS A 64 -17.64 -16.50 -17.54
C LYS A 64 -17.39 -15.89 -18.92
N ARG A 65 -17.39 -14.56 -19.01
CA ARG A 65 -17.11 -13.83 -20.24
C ARG A 65 -15.88 -12.95 -20.04
N THR A 66 -15.21 -12.68 -21.14
CA THR A 66 -14.05 -11.78 -21.12
C THR A 66 -14.50 -10.35 -20.89
N ILE A 67 -13.88 -9.70 -19.88
CA ILE A 67 -14.11 -8.29 -19.57
C ILE A 67 -12.79 -7.57 -19.85
N LEU A 68 -12.84 -6.59 -20.76
CA LEU A 68 -11.64 -5.87 -21.17
C LEU A 68 -11.16 -4.92 -20.07
N GLU A 69 -9.88 -5.00 -19.75
CA GLU A 69 -9.23 -4.07 -18.83
C GLU A 69 -9.37 -2.64 -19.35
N GLY A 70 -9.72 -1.71 -18.47
CA GLY A 70 -9.96 -0.32 -18.84
C GLY A 70 -11.37 -0.03 -19.30
N SER A 71 -12.23 -1.05 -19.50
CA SER A 71 -13.64 -0.82 -19.77
C SER A 71 -14.36 -0.33 -18.52
N GLN A 72 -15.52 0.29 -18.69
CA GLN A 72 -16.33 0.77 -17.56
C GLN A 72 -16.76 -0.40 -16.66
N GLU A 73 -17.14 -1.51 -17.24
CA GLU A 73 -17.50 -2.72 -16.50
C GLU A 73 -16.33 -3.25 -15.67
N TRP A 74 -15.15 -3.29 -16.28
CA TRP A 74 -13.94 -3.73 -15.59
C TRP A 74 -13.63 -2.81 -14.40
N ASP A 75 -13.70 -1.51 -14.58
CA ASP A 75 -13.43 -0.53 -13.53
C ASP A 75 -14.38 -0.67 -12.35
N ILE A 76 -15.66 -0.91 -12.61
CA ILE A 76 -16.68 -1.12 -11.57
C ILE A 76 -16.39 -2.40 -10.78
N LEU A 77 -16.09 -3.49 -11.47
CA LEU A 77 -15.78 -4.78 -10.84
C LEU A 77 -14.47 -4.71 -10.06
N TYR A 78 -13.44 -4.08 -10.62
CA TYR A 78 -12.16 -3.93 -9.95
C TYR A 78 -12.33 -3.18 -8.64
N ARG A 79 -13.04 -2.07 -8.64
CA ARG A 79 -13.29 -1.28 -7.43
C ARG A 79 -14.05 -2.08 -6.38
N LYS A 80 -15.06 -2.83 -6.81
CA LYS A 80 -15.84 -3.69 -5.93
C LYS A 80 -14.95 -4.74 -5.26
N TYR A 81 -14.20 -5.48 -6.04
CA TYR A 81 -13.36 -6.56 -5.53
C TYR A 81 -12.17 -6.05 -4.71
N TYR A 82 -11.60 -4.93 -5.13
CA TYR A 82 -10.55 -4.26 -4.36
C TYR A 82 -11.05 -3.88 -2.96
N ASN A 83 -12.22 -3.28 -2.87
CA ASN A 83 -12.81 -2.88 -1.58
C ASN A 83 -13.16 -4.10 -0.72
N GLU A 84 -13.60 -5.20 -1.31
CA GLU A 84 -13.85 -6.44 -0.58
C GLU A 84 -12.55 -6.98 0.05
N GLU A 85 -11.44 -6.93 -0.67
CA GLU A 85 -10.15 -7.37 -0.15
C GLU A 85 -9.63 -6.44 0.96
N VAL A 86 -9.83 -5.13 0.81
CA VAL A 86 -9.46 -4.16 1.85
C VAL A 86 -10.23 -4.43 3.13
N LYS A 87 -11.52 -4.75 3.05
CA LYS A 87 -12.34 -5.06 4.22
C LYS A 87 -11.82 -6.28 4.98
N LYS A 88 -11.23 -7.25 4.30
CA LYS A 88 -10.66 -8.45 4.94
C LYS A 88 -9.49 -8.10 5.86
N LEU A 89 -8.85 -6.95 5.67
CA LEU A 89 -7.77 -6.50 6.54
C LEU A 89 -8.26 -5.95 7.89
N GLY A 90 -9.56 -5.77 8.05
CA GLY A 90 -10.13 -5.24 9.28
C GLY A 90 -9.92 -3.74 9.48
N VAL A 91 -9.72 -3.03 8.39
CA VAL A 91 -9.45 -1.58 8.42
C VAL A 91 -10.70 -0.81 8.11
#